data_218def9e3f5cf6ae7a4dca487b5f251a
#
_entry.id   218def9e3f5cf6ae7a4dca487b5f251a
#
_cell.length_a   1.000
_cell.length_b   1.000
_cell.length_c   1.000
_cell.angle_alpha   90.00
_cell.angle_beta   90.00
_cell.angle_gamma   90.00
#
_symmetry.space_group_name_H-M   'P 1'
#
loop_
_entity.id
_entity.type
_entity.pdbx_description
1 polymer ?
#
loop_
_entity_poly.entity_id
_entity_poly.type
_entity_poly.pdbx_seq_one_letter_code
_entity_poly.pdbx_strand_id
1 'polypeptide(L)'
;MLTINNIKENKNQYVKLLKIKKFDAEHLFDKLIDLDDQRKVIQKSKEDLQSQSKKISEKIGSIYKSGNIDKAEFFKNESISIKEKTKKLQKKSLAIEKEIFDILIQIPNVPHNSVPFGDSDKENVIIKDVAQMPETSENLKAHWDLAKIYNLIDFEIGNKIAGTGFPLYVNKGAKLQRALISYFIDKNIEAGYTEYLPPYLVNEESAFGTGNFPDKEGQMY
;
A
#
# COMPACT_ATOMS: atom_id res chain seq x y z
N MET A 1 5.51 -3.39 -3.21
CA MET A 1 5.23 -4.38 -2.13
C MET A 1 5.74 -5.74 -2.58
N LEU A 2 6.43 -6.48 -1.70
CA LEU A 2 6.89 -7.83 -1.99
C LEU A 2 5.71 -8.80 -2.10
N THR A 3 5.75 -9.71 -3.07
CA THR A 3 4.78 -10.81 -3.17
C THR A 3 5.34 -12.08 -2.55
N ILE A 4 4.48 -12.95 -2.04
CA ILE A 4 4.92 -14.21 -1.43
C ILE A 4 5.67 -15.08 -2.45
N ASN A 5 5.27 -15.07 -3.72
CA ASN A 5 5.97 -15.81 -4.77
C ASN A 5 7.41 -15.30 -4.94
N ASN A 6 7.60 -13.98 -5.01
CA ASN A 6 8.94 -13.40 -5.09
C ASN A 6 9.79 -13.73 -3.85
N ILE A 7 9.16 -13.78 -2.66
CA ILE A 7 9.83 -14.17 -1.43
C ILE A 7 10.26 -15.64 -1.52
N LYS A 8 9.39 -16.56 -1.96
CA LYS A 8 9.73 -17.99 -2.11
C LYS A 8 10.89 -18.22 -3.08
N GLU A 9 10.90 -17.50 -4.20
CA GLU A 9 11.92 -17.65 -5.24
C GLU A 9 13.27 -17.05 -4.84
N ASN A 10 13.27 -15.95 -4.08
CA ASN A 10 14.47 -15.14 -3.80
C ASN A 10 14.78 -14.97 -2.31
N LYS A 11 14.29 -15.86 -1.43
CA LYS A 11 14.37 -15.72 0.03
C LYS A 11 15.76 -15.29 0.51
N ASN A 12 16.78 -16.09 0.15
CA ASN A 12 18.14 -15.87 0.64
C ASN A 12 18.73 -14.53 0.17
N GLN A 13 18.42 -14.12 -1.04
CA GLN A 13 18.86 -12.83 -1.58
C GLN A 13 18.16 -11.67 -0.85
N TYR A 14 16.86 -11.76 -0.65
CA TYR A 14 16.09 -10.70 0.02
C TYR A 14 16.47 -10.56 1.49
N VAL A 15 16.73 -11.66 2.20
CA VAL A 15 17.24 -11.61 3.57
C VAL A 15 18.57 -10.85 3.63
N LYS A 16 19.50 -11.13 2.70
CA LYS A 16 20.79 -10.41 2.64
C LYS A 16 20.60 -8.91 2.37
N LEU A 17 19.76 -8.56 1.42
CA LEU A 17 19.52 -7.17 1.03
C LEU A 17 18.78 -6.39 2.13
N LEU A 18 17.83 -7.02 2.83
CA LEU A 18 17.12 -6.40 3.94
C LEU A 18 18.01 -6.17 5.17
N LYS A 19 19.06 -6.98 5.35
CA LYS A 19 20.09 -6.72 6.37
C LYS A 19 20.83 -5.39 6.15
N ILE A 20 20.92 -4.90 4.90
CA ILE A 20 21.46 -3.56 4.61
C ILE A 20 20.63 -2.48 5.31
N LYS A 21 19.31 -2.68 5.41
CA LYS A 21 18.38 -1.82 6.15
C LYS A 21 18.26 -2.19 7.64
N LYS A 22 19.14 -3.04 8.17
CA LYS A 22 19.09 -3.57 9.53
C LYS A 22 17.78 -4.28 9.87
N PHE A 23 17.12 -4.82 8.86
CA PHE A 23 15.86 -5.53 9.03
C PHE A 23 16.09 -7.04 8.91
N ASP A 24 15.79 -7.76 9.99
CA ASP A 24 15.84 -9.22 10.00
C ASP A 24 14.51 -9.79 9.51
N ALA A 25 14.49 -10.19 8.24
CA ALA A 25 13.31 -10.70 7.57
C ALA A 25 13.19 -12.24 7.62
N GLU A 26 14.20 -12.96 8.06
CA GLU A 26 14.27 -14.41 7.87
C GLU A 26 13.08 -15.13 8.50
N HIS A 27 12.82 -14.86 9.78
CA HIS A 27 11.68 -15.43 10.49
C HIS A 27 10.33 -15.03 9.89
N LEU A 28 10.20 -13.77 9.46
CA LEU A 28 8.95 -13.30 8.84
C LEU A 28 8.70 -13.97 7.49
N PHE A 29 9.73 -14.20 6.70
CA PHE A 29 9.62 -14.92 5.44
C PHE A 29 9.21 -16.38 5.64
N ASP A 30 9.79 -17.07 6.63
CA ASP A 30 9.39 -18.45 6.96
C ASP A 30 7.93 -18.52 7.38
N LYS A 31 7.49 -17.60 8.23
CA LYS A 31 6.10 -17.51 8.65
C LYS A 31 5.15 -17.20 7.48
N LEU A 32 5.52 -16.31 6.58
CA LEU A 32 4.72 -16.01 5.38
C LEU A 32 4.57 -17.21 4.46
N ILE A 33 5.64 -17.98 4.28
CA ILE A 33 5.63 -19.19 3.45
C ILE A 33 4.70 -20.24 4.05
N ASP A 34 4.79 -20.48 5.36
CA ASP A 34 3.92 -21.42 6.07
C ASP A 34 2.44 -21.00 6.00
N LEU A 35 2.15 -19.73 6.24
CA LEU A 35 0.78 -19.19 6.12
C LEU A 35 0.22 -19.31 4.71
N ASP A 36 1.03 -19.08 3.68
CA ASP A 36 0.60 -19.25 2.29
C ASP A 36 0.30 -20.72 1.96
N ASP A 37 1.08 -21.65 2.48
CA ASP A 37 0.84 -23.07 2.28
C ASP A 37 -0.42 -23.53 3.02
N GLN A 38 -0.68 -23.04 4.24
CA GLN A 38 -1.96 -23.24 4.93
C GLN A 38 -3.14 -22.65 4.14
N ARG A 39 -2.99 -21.43 3.61
CA ARG A 39 -4.00 -20.77 2.77
C ARG A 39 -4.35 -21.62 1.56
N LYS A 40 -3.35 -22.20 0.87
CA LYS A 40 -3.55 -23.08 -0.30
C LYS A 40 -4.32 -24.35 0.05
N VAL A 41 -4.00 -24.98 1.18
CA VAL A 41 -4.73 -26.17 1.68
C VAL A 41 -6.19 -25.83 1.97
N ILE A 42 -6.45 -24.70 2.63
CA ILE A 42 -7.82 -24.25 2.91
C ILE A 42 -8.56 -23.91 1.62
N GLN A 43 -7.91 -23.25 0.69
CA GLN A 43 -8.51 -22.92 -0.61
C GLN A 43 -8.93 -24.19 -1.36
N LYS A 44 -8.07 -25.19 -1.46
CA LYS A 44 -8.38 -26.48 -2.06
C LYS A 44 -9.58 -27.16 -1.37
N SER A 45 -9.58 -27.17 -0.04
CA SER A 45 -10.69 -27.75 0.73
C SER A 45 -12.02 -27.00 0.49
N LYS A 46 -11.99 -25.69 0.31
CA LYS A 46 -13.18 -24.88 -0.05
C LYS A 46 -13.68 -25.24 -1.44
N GLU A 47 -12.79 -25.38 -2.41
CA GLU A 47 -13.14 -25.76 -3.79
C GLU A 47 -13.78 -27.16 -3.85
N ASP A 48 -13.21 -28.13 -3.10
CA ASP A 48 -13.76 -29.47 -2.98
C ASP A 48 -15.18 -29.46 -2.38
N LEU A 49 -15.41 -28.69 -1.30
CA LEU A 49 -16.73 -28.55 -0.70
C LEU A 49 -17.72 -27.83 -1.62
N GLN A 50 -17.28 -26.83 -2.38
CA GLN A 50 -18.13 -26.17 -3.38
C GLN A 50 -18.55 -27.14 -4.49
N SER A 51 -17.63 -27.98 -4.99
CA SER A 51 -17.92 -29.03 -5.97
C SER A 51 -18.93 -30.02 -5.40
N GLN A 52 -18.75 -30.48 -4.16
CA GLN A 52 -19.70 -31.37 -3.48
C GLN A 52 -21.08 -30.71 -3.33
N SER A 53 -21.12 -29.44 -2.90
CA SER A 53 -22.36 -28.67 -2.75
C SER A 53 -23.15 -28.61 -4.07
N LYS A 54 -22.44 -28.36 -5.19
CA LYS A 54 -23.06 -28.34 -6.53
C LYS A 54 -23.68 -29.69 -6.89
N LYS A 55 -22.93 -30.78 -6.71
CA LYS A 55 -23.42 -32.15 -7.00
C LYS A 55 -24.64 -32.50 -6.13
N ILE A 56 -24.64 -32.12 -4.85
CA ILE A 56 -25.79 -32.36 -3.96
C ILE A 56 -26.99 -31.53 -4.38
N SER A 57 -26.81 -30.28 -4.77
CA SER A 57 -27.91 -29.43 -5.26
C SER A 57 -28.55 -30.01 -6.52
N GLU A 58 -27.76 -30.54 -7.45
CA GLU A 58 -28.24 -31.22 -8.67
C GLU A 58 -29.04 -32.49 -8.30
N LYS A 59 -28.54 -33.31 -7.34
CA LYS A 59 -29.26 -34.49 -6.84
C LYS A 59 -30.58 -34.13 -6.17
N ILE A 60 -30.59 -33.11 -5.33
CA ILE A 60 -31.82 -32.62 -4.69
C ILE A 60 -32.85 -32.24 -5.78
N GLY A 61 -32.41 -31.48 -6.80
CA GLY A 61 -33.29 -31.09 -7.90
C GLY A 61 -33.88 -32.28 -8.67
N SER A 62 -33.08 -33.34 -8.92
CA SER A 62 -33.55 -34.56 -9.58
C SER A 62 -34.53 -35.38 -8.73
N ILE A 63 -34.27 -35.46 -7.42
CA ILE A 63 -35.11 -36.20 -6.45
C ILE A 63 -36.47 -35.52 -6.28
N TYR A 64 -36.53 -34.21 -6.23
CA TYR A 64 -37.81 -33.49 -6.21
C TYR A 64 -38.65 -33.75 -7.46
N LYS A 65 -38.01 -33.82 -8.64
CA LYS A 65 -38.70 -34.17 -9.89
C LYS A 65 -39.27 -35.60 -9.89
N SER A 66 -38.67 -36.54 -9.14
CA SER A 66 -39.11 -37.92 -9.01
C SER A 66 -40.09 -38.19 -7.85
N GLY A 67 -40.47 -37.18 -7.07
CA GLY A 67 -41.46 -37.26 -5.99
C GLY A 67 -41.00 -37.96 -4.70
N ASN A 68 -39.72 -38.26 -4.52
CA ASN A 68 -39.20 -39.00 -3.38
C ASN A 68 -38.71 -38.04 -2.27
N ILE A 69 -39.66 -37.61 -1.41
CA ILE A 69 -39.44 -36.56 -0.41
C ILE A 69 -38.43 -36.97 0.68
N ASP A 70 -38.50 -38.22 1.15
CA ASP A 70 -37.62 -38.70 2.25
C ASP A 70 -36.14 -38.67 1.89
N LYS A 71 -35.80 -39.04 0.66
CA LYS A 71 -34.43 -38.94 0.16
C LYS A 71 -33.97 -37.49 -0.03
N ALA A 72 -34.87 -36.57 -0.33
CA ALA A 72 -34.53 -35.15 -0.45
C ALA A 72 -34.12 -34.54 0.88
N GLU A 73 -34.72 -34.98 2.00
CA GLU A 73 -34.39 -34.47 3.34
C GLU A 73 -32.98 -34.88 3.79
N PHE A 74 -32.57 -36.11 3.47
CA PHE A 74 -31.19 -36.57 3.72
C PHE A 74 -30.16 -35.65 3.04
N PHE A 75 -30.35 -35.38 1.73
CA PHE A 75 -29.42 -34.49 0.99
C PHE A 75 -29.48 -33.02 1.42
N LYS A 76 -30.63 -32.56 1.93
CA LYS A 76 -30.74 -31.23 2.57
C LYS A 76 -29.85 -31.15 3.80
N ASN A 77 -29.88 -32.14 4.67
CA ASN A 77 -29.05 -32.16 5.88
C ASN A 77 -27.54 -32.20 5.53
N GLU A 78 -27.19 -33.00 4.49
CA GLU A 78 -25.82 -33.00 3.97
C GLU A 78 -25.41 -31.61 3.41
N SER A 79 -26.30 -30.97 2.66
CA SER A 79 -26.07 -29.60 2.15
C SER A 79 -25.86 -28.57 3.28
N ILE A 80 -26.62 -28.67 4.38
CA ILE A 80 -26.45 -27.81 5.56
C ILE A 80 -25.08 -28.04 6.18
N SER A 81 -24.67 -29.29 6.39
CA SER A 81 -23.34 -29.64 6.92
C SER A 81 -22.20 -29.09 6.06
N ILE A 82 -22.31 -29.19 4.73
CA ILE A 82 -21.32 -28.61 3.81
C ILE A 82 -21.27 -27.09 3.93
N LYS A 83 -22.41 -26.42 4.00
CA LYS A 83 -22.47 -24.95 4.18
C LYS A 83 -21.79 -24.53 5.50
N GLU A 84 -21.99 -25.25 6.57
CA GLU A 84 -21.34 -24.95 7.87
C GLU A 84 -19.83 -25.16 7.80
N LYS A 85 -19.37 -26.26 7.18
CA LYS A 85 -17.93 -26.51 6.95
C LYS A 85 -17.31 -25.41 6.10
N THR A 86 -17.98 -25.03 5.01
CA THR A 86 -17.51 -23.95 4.12
C THR A 86 -17.43 -22.63 4.87
N LYS A 87 -18.43 -22.31 5.71
CA LYS A 87 -18.41 -21.08 6.53
C LYS A 87 -17.25 -21.06 7.54
N LYS A 88 -16.93 -22.21 8.16
CA LYS A 88 -15.78 -22.35 9.07
C LYS A 88 -14.45 -22.15 8.32
N LEU A 89 -14.29 -22.76 7.14
CA LEU A 89 -13.10 -22.59 6.31
C LEU A 89 -12.96 -21.16 5.79
N GLN A 90 -14.07 -20.50 5.43
CA GLN A 90 -14.06 -19.09 5.03
C GLN A 90 -13.53 -18.19 6.17
N LYS A 91 -13.98 -18.39 7.40
CA LYS A 91 -13.46 -17.62 8.55
C LYS A 91 -11.96 -17.86 8.76
N LYS A 92 -11.49 -19.11 8.61
CA LYS A 92 -10.06 -19.42 8.71
C LYS A 92 -9.25 -18.78 7.58
N SER A 93 -9.76 -18.82 6.34
CA SER A 93 -9.14 -18.17 5.18
C SER A 93 -8.93 -16.68 5.43
N LEU A 94 -9.98 -15.98 5.85
CA LEU A 94 -9.92 -14.55 6.15
C LEU A 94 -8.92 -14.22 7.27
N ALA A 95 -8.85 -15.05 8.30
CA ALA A 95 -7.88 -14.86 9.38
C ALA A 95 -6.44 -14.99 8.90
N ILE A 96 -6.15 -16.02 8.09
CA ILE A 96 -4.81 -16.23 7.51
C ILE A 96 -4.46 -15.12 6.52
N GLU A 97 -5.39 -14.72 5.66
CA GLU A 97 -5.19 -13.63 4.70
C GLU A 97 -4.87 -12.31 5.40
N LYS A 98 -5.57 -12.04 6.52
CA LYS A 98 -5.26 -10.89 7.36
C LYS A 98 -3.86 -10.99 7.98
N GLU A 99 -3.49 -12.14 8.53
CA GLU A 99 -2.17 -12.33 9.14
C GLU A 99 -1.04 -12.18 8.12
N ILE A 100 -1.22 -12.74 6.92
CA ILE A 100 -0.30 -12.54 5.79
C ILE A 100 -0.16 -11.04 5.47
N PHE A 101 -1.25 -10.33 5.37
CA PHE A 101 -1.25 -8.90 5.09
C PHE A 101 -0.53 -8.11 6.19
N ASP A 102 -0.86 -8.38 7.46
CA ASP A 102 -0.27 -7.71 8.63
C ASP A 102 1.26 -7.92 8.71
N ILE A 103 1.76 -9.05 8.24
CA ILE A 103 3.21 -9.31 8.16
C ILE A 103 3.82 -8.58 6.95
N LEU A 104 3.20 -8.66 5.78
CA LEU A 104 3.73 -8.06 4.55
C LEU A 104 3.93 -6.55 4.67
N ILE A 105 3.02 -5.85 5.34
CA ILE A 105 3.13 -4.39 5.53
C ILE A 105 4.26 -3.97 6.47
N GLN A 106 4.78 -4.88 7.29
CA GLN A 106 5.91 -4.60 8.17
C GLN A 106 7.26 -4.71 7.45
N ILE A 107 7.30 -5.41 6.32
CA ILE A 107 8.54 -5.68 5.59
C ILE A 107 8.84 -4.50 4.67
N PRO A 108 9.98 -3.82 4.84
CA PRO A 108 10.37 -2.74 3.94
C PRO A 108 10.69 -3.27 2.54
N ASN A 109 10.61 -2.38 1.55
CA ASN A 109 11.04 -2.73 0.20
C ASN A 109 12.52 -3.12 0.15
N VAL A 110 12.83 -4.15 -0.66
CA VAL A 110 14.20 -4.61 -0.87
C VAL A 110 15.00 -3.50 -1.56
N PRO A 111 16.16 -3.11 -1.02
CA PRO A 111 17.02 -2.12 -1.66
C PRO A 111 17.64 -2.70 -2.94
N HIS A 112 18.00 -1.81 -3.86
CA HIS A 112 18.79 -2.19 -5.03
C HIS A 112 20.20 -2.64 -4.62
N ASN A 113 20.83 -3.49 -5.41
CA ASN A 113 22.17 -4.05 -5.11
C ASN A 113 23.27 -2.98 -5.02
N SER A 114 23.06 -1.80 -5.61
CA SER A 114 24.00 -0.67 -5.52
C SER A 114 23.92 0.12 -4.23
N VAL A 115 22.93 -0.15 -3.37
CA VAL A 115 22.79 0.56 -2.10
C VAL A 115 23.85 0.08 -1.14
N PRO A 116 24.74 0.96 -0.63
CA PRO A 116 25.76 0.57 0.33
C PRO A 116 25.15 0.24 1.69
N PHE A 117 25.87 -0.51 2.48
CA PHE A 117 25.57 -0.63 3.89
C PHE A 117 25.93 0.67 4.60
N GLY A 118 25.04 1.16 5.46
CA GLY A 118 25.29 2.41 6.19
C GLY A 118 24.27 2.65 7.29
N ASP A 119 24.63 3.49 8.24
CA ASP A 119 23.84 3.84 9.41
C ASP A 119 23.19 5.21 9.30
N SER A 120 23.71 6.03 8.39
CA SER A 120 23.28 7.42 8.20
C SER A 120 23.46 7.86 6.75
N ASP A 121 23.06 9.07 6.45
CA ASP A 121 23.26 9.74 5.17
C ASP A 121 24.74 9.97 4.83
N LYS A 122 25.63 9.93 5.83
CA LYS A 122 27.08 10.12 5.64
C LYS A 122 27.75 8.97 4.84
N GLU A 123 27.17 7.80 4.89
CA GLU A 123 27.61 6.64 4.12
C GLU A 123 26.99 6.56 2.72
N ASN A 124 26.15 7.53 2.34
CA ASN A 124 25.60 7.59 1.00
C ASN A 124 26.71 7.79 -0.04
N VAL A 125 26.63 7.00 -1.12
CA VAL A 125 27.56 7.13 -2.25
C VAL A 125 26.98 8.08 -3.28
N ILE A 126 27.72 9.12 -3.62
CA ILE A 126 27.36 10.04 -4.69
C ILE A 126 27.54 9.30 -6.03
N ILE A 127 26.42 8.98 -6.69
CA ILE A 127 26.44 8.28 -7.99
C ILE A 127 26.81 9.22 -9.13
N LYS A 128 26.34 10.47 -9.05
CA LYS A 128 26.56 11.46 -10.10
C LYS A 128 26.67 12.83 -9.44
N ASP A 129 27.80 13.47 -9.63
CA ASP A 129 28.00 14.88 -9.31
C ASP A 129 27.97 15.67 -10.62
N VAL A 130 26.95 16.50 -10.79
CA VAL A 130 26.77 17.35 -11.99
C VAL A 130 26.95 18.82 -11.72
N ALA A 131 27.20 19.16 -10.48
CA ALA A 131 27.18 20.54 -10.04
C ALA A 131 28.56 21.21 -10.18
N GLN A 132 28.69 22.05 -11.18
CA GLN A 132 29.42 23.29 -10.92
C GLN A 132 28.51 24.13 -10.02
N MET A 133 28.82 24.17 -8.72
CA MET A 133 28.12 25.08 -7.80
C MET A 133 28.29 26.50 -8.33
N PRO A 134 27.21 27.25 -8.60
CA PRO A 134 27.36 28.63 -8.97
C PRO A 134 28.07 29.38 -7.83
N GLU A 135 28.91 30.31 -8.19
CA GLU A 135 29.56 31.20 -7.20
C GLU A 135 28.47 31.87 -6.37
N THR A 136 28.38 31.49 -5.11
CA THR A 136 27.41 32.08 -4.18
C THR A 136 27.97 33.40 -3.67
N SER A 137 27.25 34.49 -3.90
CA SER A 137 27.60 35.78 -3.28
C SER A 137 27.45 35.67 -1.77
N GLU A 138 28.33 36.34 -1.01
CA GLU A 138 28.27 36.38 0.46
C GLU A 138 26.95 36.99 1.02
N ASN A 139 26.15 37.62 0.16
CA ASN A 139 24.90 38.33 0.50
C ASN A 139 23.61 37.57 0.10
N LEU A 140 23.65 36.26 0.00
CA LEU A 140 22.43 35.50 -0.27
C LEU A 140 21.42 35.61 0.89
N LYS A 141 20.20 36.03 0.55
CA LYS A 141 19.11 36.09 1.51
C LYS A 141 18.36 34.76 1.53
N ALA A 142 17.95 34.33 2.71
CA ALA A 142 17.11 33.13 2.85
C ALA A 142 15.75 33.33 2.18
N HIS A 143 15.11 32.22 1.78
CA HIS A 143 13.82 32.29 1.09
C HIS A 143 12.72 32.95 1.91
N TRP A 144 12.70 32.81 3.22
CA TRP A 144 11.76 33.49 4.11
C TRP A 144 11.96 35.01 4.15
N ASP A 145 13.21 35.49 4.07
CA ASP A 145 13.52 36.92 3.98
C ASP A 145 13.04 37.49 2.63
N LEU A 146 13.29 36.76 1.55
CA LEU A 146 12.80 37.12 0.22
C LEU A 146 11.28 37.13 0.16
N ALA A 147 10.62 36.15 0.76
CA ALA A 147 9.16 36.08 0.84
C ALA A 147 8.58 37.32 1.55
N LYS A 148 9.21 37.74 2.61
CA LYS A 148 8.85 38.97 3.37
C LYS A 148 9.14 40.26 2.59
N ILE A 149 10.34 40.40 2.03
CA ILE A 149 10.74 41.57 1.25
C ILE A 149 9.82 41.82 0.07
N TYR A 150 9.47 40.77 -0.65
CA TYR A 150 8.61 40.86 -1.84
C TYR A 150 7.12 40.68 -1.53
N ASN A 151 6.75 40.53 -0.25
CA ASN A 151 5.37 40.28 0.19
C ASN A 151 4.68 39.15 -0.61
N LEU A 152 5.32 37.97 -0.59
CA LEU A 152 4.87 36.77 -1.34
C LEU A 152 4.11 35.78 -0.47
N ILE A 153 4.49 35.68 0.82
CA ILE A 153 3.93 34.73 1.79
C ILE A 153 3.74 35.44 3.12
N ASP A 154 2.56 35.27 3.71
CA ASP A 154 2.25 35.71 5.06
C ASP A 154 2.17 34.49 5.99
N PHE A 155 3.21 34.26 6.76
CA PHE A 155 3.28 33.13 7.69
C PHE A 155 2.48 33.39 8.98
N GLU A 156 2.27 34.66 9.38
CA GLU A 156 1.54 35.01 10.60
C GLU A 156 0.04 34.76 10.42
N ILE A 157 -0.53 35.22 9.31
CA ILE A 157 -1.92 34.97 8.99
C ILE A 157 -2.13 33.48 8.67
N GLY A 158 -1.22 32.84 7.94
CA GLY A 158 -1.29 31.40 7.65
C GLY A 158 -1.37 30.57 8.94
N ASN A 159 -0.53 30.89 9.90
CA ASN A 159 -0.52 30.23 11.21
C ASN A 159 -1.84 30.45 11.99
N LYS A 160 -2.43 31.63 11.93
CA LYS A 160 -3.75 31.91 12.55
C LYS A 160 -4.89 31.13 11.91
N ILE A 161 -4.81 30.84 10.60
CA ILE A 161 -5.87 30.14 9.85
C ILE A 161 -5.80 28.64 10.09
N ALA A 162 -4.60 28.04 10.02
CA ALA A 162 -4.45 26.58 9.92
C ALA A 162 -3.41 25.99 10.90
N GLY A 163 -2.71 26.81 11.67
CA GLY A 163 -1.68 26.36 12.61
C GLY A 163 -0.26 26.50 12.08
N THR A 164 0.70 26.06 12.89
CA THR A 164 2.14 26.23 12.61
C THR A 164 2.55 25.48 11.33
N GLY A 165 3.30 26.16 10.49
CA GLY A 165 3.83 25.58 9.24
C GLY A 165 2.97 25.80 8.01
N PHE A 166 1.77 26.38 8.14
CA PHE A 166 0.90 26.68 7.00
C PHE A 166 1.18 28.07 6.44
N PRO A 167 1.65 28.19 5.18
CA PRO A 167 1.88 29.46 4.53
C PRO A 167 0.60 30.01 3.89
N LEU A 168 0.37 31.33 4.00
CA LEU A 168 -0.62 32.03 3.18
C LEU A 168 0.08 32.73 2.02
N TYR A 169 -0.12 32.26 0.81
CA TYR A 169 0.41 32.94 -0.38
C TYR A 169 -0.40 34.21 -0.68
N VAL A 170 0.30 35.32 -0.90
CA VAL A 170 -0.31 36.63 -1.13
C VAL A 170 0.20 37.27 -2.43
N ASN A 171 -0.59 38.13 -3.04
CA ASN A 171 -0.19 38.94 -4.20
C ASN A 171 0.50 38.15 -5.33
N LYS A 172 1.74 38.56 -5.66
CA LYS A 172 2.57 37.91 -6.68
C LYS A 172 2.95 36.48 -6.30
N GLY A 173 3.03 36.14 -5.00
CA GLY A 173 3.27 34.80 -4.51
C GLY A 173 2.17 33.82 -4.88
N ALA A 174 0.92 34.18 -4.65
CA ALA A 174 -0.25 33.39 -5.06
C ALA A 174 -0.35 33.22 -6.60
N LYS A 175 -0.02 34.29 -7.33
CA LYS A 175 0.03 34.23 -8.81
C LYS A 175 1.13 33.29 -9.29
N LEU A 176 2.32 33.36 -8.69
CA LEU A 176 3.46 32.51 -9.04
C LEU A 176 3.17 31.04 -8.77
N GLN A 177 2.63 30.71 -7.59
CA GLN A 177 2.25 29.35 -7.24
C GLN A 177 1.31 28.74 -8.28
N ARG A 178 0.23 29.46 -8.64
CA ARG A 178 -0.72 29.02 -9.63
C ARG A 178 -0.09 28.85 -11.02
N ALA A 179 0.78 29.77 -11.42
CA ALA A 179 1.49 29.69 -12.69
C ALA A 179 2.43 28.48 -12.75
N LEU A 180 3.13 28.18 -11.64
CA LEU A 180 3.99 26.98 -11.55
C LEU A 180 3.19 25.69 -11.62
N ILE A 181 2.04 25.60 -10.96
CA ILE A 181 1.16 24.44 -11.04
C ILE A 181 0.74 24.20 -12.50
N SER A 182 0.23 25.24 -13.18
CA SER A 182 -0.14 25.13 -14.58
C SER A 182 1.03 24.71 -15.46
N TYR A 183 2.19 25.33 -15.28
CA TYR A 183 3.39 25.00 -16.04
C TYR A 183 3.81 23.53 -15.88
N PHE A 184 3.80 23.02 -14.67
CA PHE A 184 4.17 21.61 -14.43
C PHE A 184 3.15 20.64 -15.02
N ILE A 185 1.86 20.94 -14.94
CA ILE A 185 0.81 20.12 -15.56
C ILE A 185 1.01 20.10 -17.07
N ASP A 186 1.13 21.27 -17.71
CA ASP A 186 1.30 21.37 -19.16
C ASP A 186 2.55 20.63 -19.64
N LYS A 187 3.69 20.78 -18.93
CA LYS A 187 4.92 20.08 -19.26
C LYS A 187 4.83 18.57 -19.13
N ASN A 188 4.11 18.07 -18.14
CA ASN A 188 3.89 16.63 -17.99
C ASN A 188 2.94 16.08 -19.09
N ILE A 189 1.91 16.84 -19.47
CA ILE A 189 1.02 16.47 -20.59
C ILE A 189 1.82 16.43 -21.91
N GLU A 190 2.66 17.44 -22.19
CA GLU A 190 3.56 17.44 -23.35
C GLU A 190 4.50 16.23 -23.36
N ALA A 191 4.93 15.75 -22.19
CA ALA A 191 5.76 14.55 -22.02
C ALA A 191 4.98 13.22 -22.14
N GLY A 192 3.66 13.26 -22.41
CA GLY A 192 2.81 12.08 -22.62
C GLY A 192 2.09 11.55 -21.38
N TYR A 193 2.11 12.26 -20.27
CA TYR A 193 1.31 11.92 -19.09
C TYR A 193 -0.14 12.36 -19.27
N THR A 194 -1.07 11.65 -18.64
CA THR A 194 -2.48 12.01 -18.60
C THR A 194 -2.79 12.75 -17.31
N GLU A 195 -3.40 13.92 -17.39
CA GLU A 195 -3.86 14.67 -16.24
C GLU A 195 -5.08 13.99 -15.59
N TYR A 196 -5.08 13.88 -14.27
CA TYR A 196 -6.20 13.44 -13.46
C TYR A 196 -6.45 14.44 -12.34
N LEU A 197 -7.69 14.81 -12.14
CA LEU A 197 -8.15 15.60 -10.99
C LEU A 197 -8.97 14.70 -10.05
N PRO A 198 -8.33 14.07 -9.06
CA PRO A 198 -9.05 13.21 -8.11
C PRO A 198 -9.89 14.05 -7.12
N PRO A 199 -10.85 13.41 -6.42
CA PRO A 199 -11.53 14.05 -5.30
C PRO A 199 -10.54 14.49 -4.21
N TYR A 200 -10.83 15.60 -3.54
CA TYR A 200 -9.99 16.09 -2.43
C TYR A 200 -10.08 15.23 -1.17
N LEU A 201 -11.19 14.51 -1.00
CA LEU A 201 -11.40 13.57 0.10
C LEU A 201 -11.23 12.15 -0.42
N VAL A 202 -10.46 11.35 0.29
CA VAL A 202 -10.19 9.95 -0.04
C VAL A 202 -10.59 9.05 1.14
N ASN A 203 -10.87 7.78 0.84
CA ASN A 203 -11.14 6.77 1.87
C ASN A 203 -9.82 6.24 2.47
N GLU A 204 -9.95 5.53 3.59
CA GLU A 204 -8.83 4.93 4.32
C GLU A 204 -8.00 3.98 3.44
N GLU A 205 -8.63 3.17 2.58
CA GLU A 205 -7.94 2.23 1.69
C GLU A 205 -7.02 2.95 0.70
N SER A 206 -7.47 4.09 0.16
CA SER A 206 -6.66 4.92 -0.75
C SER A 206 -5.49 5.56 -0.01
N ALA A 207 -5.71 6.08 1.20
CA ALA A 207 -4.67 6.65 2.04
C ALA A 207 -3.64 5.59 2.44
N PHE A 208 -4.08 4.37 2.76
CA PHE A 208 -3.21 3.23 3.04
C PHE A 208 -2.38 2.85 1.80
N GLY A 209 -3.00 2.76 0.63
CA GLY A 209 -2.33 2.40 -0.63
C GLY A 209 -1.23 3.38 -1.05
N THR A 210 -1.34 4.65 -0.67
CA THR A 210 -0.33 5.70 -0.92
C THR A 210 0.71 5.83 0.22
N GLY A 211 0.56 5.06 1.30
CA GLY A 211 1.49 5.07 2.44
C GLY A 211 1.25 6.20 3.45
N ASN A 212 0.15 6.94 3.30
CA ASN A 212 -0.21 8.01 4.24
C ASN A 212 -0.95 7.48 5.48
N PHE A 213 -1.43 6.25 5.45
CA PHE A 213 -2.12 5.62 6.57
C PHE A 213 -1.42 4.29 6.95
N PRO A 214 -1.31 3.89 8.24
CA PRO A 214 -1.76 4.65 9.42
C PRO A 214 -0.95 5.94 9.63
N ASP A 215 -1.66 7.01 10.00
CA ASP A 215 -1.04 8.30 10.27
C ASP A 215 -0.22 8.23 11.57
N LYS A 216 1.09 8.09 11.41
CA LYS A 216 2.04 7.99 12.53
C LYS A 216 2.44 9.37 13.09
N GLU A 217 2.18 10.41 12.33
CA GLU A 217 2.62 11.79 12.64
C GLU A 217 1.47 12.71 13.03
N GLY A 218 0.22 12.22 12.98
CA GLY A 218 -0.97 13.00 13.32
C GLY A 218 -1.25 14.14 12.33
N GLN A 219 -0.97 13.90 11.05
CA GLN A 219 -1.13 14.91 9.98
C GLN A 219 -2.46 14.80 9.22
N MET A 220 -3.22 13.75 9.47
CA MET A 220 -4.54 13.53 8.84
C MET A 220 -5.66 14.06 9.75
N TYR A 221 -6.68 14.65 9.13
CA TYR A 221 -7.85 15.21 9.80
C TYR A 221 -9.09 14.36 9.55
#